data_7d77a6f177873ab760bb2bcf10b9afc2
#
_entry.id   7d77a6f177873ab760bb2bcf10b9afc2
#
_cell.length_a   1.000
_cell.length_b   1.000
_cell.length_c   1.000
_cell.angle_alpha   90.00
_cell.angle_beta   90.00
_cell.angle_gamma   90.00
#
_symmetry.space_group_name_H-M   'P 1'
#
loop_
_entity.id
_entity.type
_entity.pdbx_description
1 polymer ?
#
loop_
_entity_poly.entity_id
_entity_poly.type
_entity_poly.pdbx_seq_one_letter_code
_entity_poly.pdbx_strand_id
1 'polypeptide(L)'
;MRPGCAGVLRWLLLARAVAQAAGGRPCNAKDFGHGSQVCACSATYCDTLDPVVLPAPGAYVKYESSKAGKRLERSQGSFRQNAETPDFHLTLNTAQRYQKVKGFGGSVTDSAAINIQSLSKDAQNHLLRSYFSEEGIEYNLVRVPMASTDFSVRLYTYADAVGDFELKHFNLTEEDTRMKIPILQAAQAMAKRPLSLYASPWTSPVWMKTNGAMTGRGTLKGSPGDKYHRAWAKYFIRFLDEYAKYNLTFWAVTAGNEPTAGEIVFYPFQCLGFSPEHQRDFIAQDLGPALANSSHRHVRLIILDDQRVMLPYWAQVVLKDPVAASYISGIGIHWYLDFLAPIDLTLSITHHLFPDYFLLSTEASTGSYFWEPRVVLGDWDRGSKYSHSILTNLNNYVTGWTDWNLALDLEGGPNWSKNYVDSPVIVDSSKDVFYKQPMFYHLGHFSKFIPEGSQRVGLSVSKKCRWCNLEHSAFLRPDGAVVLVVLNRSPADVSFGISDPRVGFIEATAPSDSIQTFLWQQPA
;
A
#
# COMPACT_ATOMS: atom_id res chain seq x y z
N MET A 1 -81.04 -35.87 19.48
CA MET A 1 -80.76 -34.46 19.23
C MET A 1 -79.25 -34.26 19.31
N ARG A 2 -78.68 -33.85 18.20
CA ARG A 2 -77.23 -33.65 18.08
C ARG A 2 -76.83 -32.29 18.60
N PRO A 3 -75.58 -32.13 19.06
CA PRO A 3 -74.91 -30.86 18.91
C PRO A 3 -73.63 -31.00 18.02
N GLY A 4 -73.46 -29.96 17.22
CA GLY A 4 -72.42 -29.88 16.18
C GLY A 4 -71.02 -29.59 16.69
N CYS A 5 -70.09 -30.08 15.90
CA CYS A 5 -68.66 -29.77 15.98
C CYS A 5 -68.35 -28.41 15.37
N ALA A 6 -67.74 -27.51 16.14
CA ALA A 6 -67.12 -26.30 15.62
C ALA A 6 -65.60 -26.56 15.45
N GLY A 7 -65.19 -26.58 14.19
CA GLY A 7 -63.77 -26.69 13.83
C GLY A 7 -63.06 -25.33 13.97
N VAL A 8 -62.04 -25.30 14.77
CA VAL A 8 -61.13 -24.14 14.88
C VAL A 8 -59.99 -24.30 13.87
N LEU A 9 -60.03 -23.46 12.83
CA LEU A 9 -58.97 -23.35 11.84
C LEU A 9 -57.84 -22.48 12.39
N ARG A 10 -56.75 -23.08 12.83
CA ARG A 10 -55.54 -22.35 13.21
C ARG A 10 -54.77 -21.98 11.93
N TRP A 11 -54.74 -20.70 11.61
CA TRP A 11 -53.82 -20.11 10.65
C TRP A 11 -52.42 -20.01 11.27
N LEU A 12 -51.50 -20.86 10.80
CA LEU A 12 -50.06 -20.69 11.06
C LEU A 12 -49.55 -19.64 10.09
N LEU A 13 -49.35 -18.43 10.59
CA LEU A 13 -48.57 -17.38 9.94
C LEU A 13 -47.10 -17.76 10.04
N LEU A 14 -46.56 -18.34 8.96
CA LEU A 14 -45.12 -18.46 8.75
C LEU A 14 -44.58 -17.06 8.42
N ALA A 15 -44.08 -16.36 9.44
CA ALA A 15 -43.24 -15.22 9.23
C ALA A 15 -41.91 -15.68 8.60
N ARG A 16 -41.78 -15.56 7.29
CA ARG A 16 -40.49 -15.62 6.63
C ARG A 16 -39.70 -14.37 7.07
N ALA A 17 -38.79 -14.57 8.00
CA ALA A 17 -37.73 -13.60 8.24
C ALA A 17 -36.89 -13.55 6.96
N VAL A 18 -37.15 -12.56 6.12
CA VAL A 18 -36.21 -12.15 5.09
C VAL A 18 -35.02 -11.60 5.84
N ALA A 19 -33.98 -12.40 5.98
CA ALA A 19 -32.66 -11.86 6.35
C ALA A 19 -32.30 -10.85 5.25
N GLN A 20 -32.54 -9.58 5.50
CA GLN A 20 -31.89 -8.52 4.73
C GLN A 20 -30.40 -8.77 4.89
N ALA A 21 -29.75 -9.17 3.83
CA ALA A 21 -28.31 -9.10 3.74
C ALA A 21 -27.97 -7.65 4.06
N ALA A 22 -27.32 -7.43 5.19
CA ALA A 22 -26.89 -6.10 5.58
C ALA A 22 -25.84 -5.68 4.54
N GLY A 23 -26.25 -4.80 3.63
CA GLY A 23 -25.32 -4.15 2.71
C GLY A 23 -24.29 -3.32 3.48
N GLY A 24 -23.17 -3.00 2.85
CA GLY A 24 -22.15 -2.15 3.45
C GLY A 24 -22.76 -0.85 3.99
N ARG A 25 -22.24 -0.36 5.09
CA ARG A 25 -22.71 0.90 5.70
C ARG A 25 -22.19 2.09 4.89
N PRO A 26 -23.04 3.09 4.59
CA PRO A 26 -22.63 4.23 3.77
C PRO A 26 -21.64 5.17 4.48
N CYS A 27 -20.96 6.01 3.70
CA CYS A 27 -20.10 7.07 4.21
C CYS A 27 -20.88 8.07 5.08
N ASN A 28 -20.40 8.32 6.30
CA ASN A 28 -20.84 9.45 7.10
C ASN A 28 -20.04 10.69 6.66
N ALA A 29 -20.54 11.35 5.63
CA ALA A 29 -19.84 12.41 4.93
C ALA A 29 -19.64 13.65 5.78
N LYS A 30 -18.43 14.20 5.77
CA LYS A 30 -18.08 15.48 6.36
C LYS A 30 -17.27 16.32 5.40
N ASP A 31 -17.73 17.54 5.18
CA ASP A 31 -17.04 18.53 4.32
C ASP A 31 -16.24 19.50 5.19
N PHE A 32 -14.98 19.71 4.81
CA PHE A 32 -14.07 20.67 5.44
C PHE A 32 -13.72 21.85 4.51
N GLY A 33 -14.42 21.97 3.36
CA GLY A 33 -14.25 23.09 2.43
C GLY A 33 -13.08 22.93 1.45
N HIS A 34 -12.56 21.71 1.25
CA HIS A 34 -11.42 21.46 0.35
C HIS A 34 -11.81 20.69 -0.92
N GLY A 35 -13.03 20.88 -1.38
CA GLY A 35 -13.50 20.44 -2.70
C GLY A 35 -14.09 19.03 -2.75
N SER A 36 -13.94 18.22 -1.71
CA SER A 36 -14.63 16.94 -1.53
C SER A 36 -14.78 16.62 -0.05
N GLN A 37 -15.39 15.49 0.25
CA GLN A 37 -15.71 15.07 1.62
C GLN A 37 -14.82 13.94 2.10
N VAL A 38 -14.69 13.83 3.43
CA VAL A 38 -14.17 12.66 4.13
C VAL A 38 -15.31 11.82 4.67
N CYS A 39 -15.06 10.55 5.02
CA CYS A 39 -16.00 9.73 5.76
C CYS A 39 -15.57 9.67 7.23
N ALA A 40 -16.40 10.22 8.11
CA ALA A 40 -16.13 10.27 9.54
C ALA A 40 -16.51 8.95 10.22
N CYS A 41 -15.60 8.42 11.03
CA CYS A 41 -15.78 7.21 11.82
C CYS A 41 -15.56 7.50 13.30
N SER A 42 -16.29 6.79 14.16
CA SER A 42 -16.23 6.90 15.61
C SER A 42 -16.29 5.51 16.27
N ALA A 43 -16.38 5.47 17.59
CA ALA A 43 -16.61 4.22 18.31
C ALA A 43 -17.92 3.52 17.91
N THR A 44 -18.93 4.27 17.50
CA THR A 44 -20.28 3.75 17.24
C THR A 44 -20.63 3.57 15.77
N TYR A 45 -19.89 4.19 14.88
CA TYR A 45 -20.15 4.13 13.44
C TYR A 45 -18.89 4.25 12.60
N CYS A 46 -18.81 3.41 11.57
CA CYS A 46 -17.89 3.56 10.46
C CYS A 46 -18.53 2.97 9.20
N ASP A 47 -18.26 3.57 8.04
CA ASP A 47 -18.68 3.01 6.76
C ASP A 47 -17.94 1.70 6.47
N THR A 48 -18.62 0.78 5.84
CA THR A 48 -18.09 -0.55 5.51
C THR A 48 -18.41 -0.91 4.05
N LEU A 49 -17.66 -1.84 3.52
CA LEU A 49 -17.86 -2.41 2.19
C LEU A 49 -18.37 -3.85 2.32
N ASP A 50 -19.15 -4.28 1.35
CA ASP A 50 -19.49 -5.70 1.25
C ASP A 50 -18.28 -6.53 0.80
N PRO A 51 -18.18 -7.80 1.22
CA PRO A 51 -17.27 -8.74 0.61
C PRO A 51 -17.45 -8.79 -0.91
N VAL A 52 -16.35 -8.96 -1.65
CA VAL A 52 -16.41 -9.05 -3.10
C VAL A 52 -17.06 -10.37 -3.50
N VAL A 53 -18.18 -10.28 -4.24
CA VAL A 53 -18.87 -11.42 -4.83
C VAL A 53 -18.80 -11.29 -6.35
N LEU A 54 -18.32 -12.33 -7.01
CA LEU A 54 -18.22 -12.34 -8.46
C LEU A 54 -19.63 -12.32 -9.09
N PRO A 55 -19.87 -11.48 -10.11
CA PRO A 55 -21.16 -11.44 -10.79
C PRO A 55 -21.39 -12.72 -11.59
N ALA A 56 -22.63 -12.98 -11.96
CA ALA A 56 -22.98 -14.08 -12.86
C ALA A 56 -22.29 -13.90 -14.24
N PRO A 57 -22.07 -14.99 -15.00
CA PRO A 57 -21.55 -14.90 -16.36
C PRO A 57 -22.38 -13.93 -17.23
N GLY A 58 -21.70 -13.07 -17.99
CA GLY A 58 -22.34 -12.03 -18.82
C GLY A 58 -22.75 -10.76 -18.06
N ALA A 59 -22.60 -10.74 -16.73
CA ALA A 59 -22.78 -9.56 -15.92
C ALA A 59 -21.45 -9.00 -15.43
N TYR A 60 -21.45 -7.73 -15.00
CA TYR A 60 -20.34 -7.08 -14.33
C TYR A 60 -20.81 -6.33 -13.09
N VAL A 61 -19.91 -6.12 -12.15
CA VAL A 61 -20.08 -5.16 -11.06
C VAL A 61 -19.10 -4.01 -11.26
N LYS A 62 -19.54 -2.82 -10.88
CA LYS A 62 -18.76 -1.59 -10.93
C LYS A 62 -18.77 -0.94 -9.56
N TYR A 63 -17.60 -0.48 -9.13
CA TYR A 63 -17.42 0.34 -7.93
C TYR A 63 -16.93 1.72 -8.37
N GLU A 64 -17.51 2.76 -7.82
CA GLU A 64 -17.21 4.13 -8.22
C GLU A 64 -16.96 5.03 -7.03
N SER A 65 -15.89 5.82 -7.10
CA SER A 65 -15.65 6.94 -6.20
C SER A 65 -15.49 8.22 -7.02
N SER A 66 -15.99 9.34 -6.52
CA SER A 66 -15.95 10.62 -7.24
C SER A 66 -15.75 11.80 -6.30
N LYS A 67 -15.21 12.88 -6.84
CA LYS A 67 -15.11 14.18 -6.14
C LYS A 67 -16.48 14.65 -5.65
N ALA A 68 -17.54 14.33 -6.41
CA ALA A 68 -18.92 14.66 -6.09
C ALA A 68 -19.51 13.89 -4.87
N GLY A 69 -18.81 12.86 -4.36
CA GLY A 69 -19.19 12.23 -3.10
C GLY A 69 -19.36 10.72 -3.08
N LYS A 70 -19.29 10.03 -4.21
CA LYS A 70 -19.31 8.57 -4.21
C LYS A 70 -18.04 8.01 -3.57
N ARG A 71 -18.19 6.92 -2.80
CA ARG A 71 -17.11 6.25 -2.06
C ARG A 71 -17.25 4.73 -2.21
N LEU A 72 -16.61 4.16 -3.22
CA LEU A 72 -16.71 2.75 -3.61
C LEU A 72 -18.18 2.27 -3.74
N GLU A 73 -19.01 3.12 -4.32
CA GLU A 73 -20.43 2.84 -4.53
C GLU A 73 -20.59 1.72 -5.56
N ARG A 74 -21.25 0.64 -5.14
CA ARG A 74 -21.45 -0.55 -5.97
C ARG A 74 -22.67 -0.41 -6.88
N SER A 75 -22.49 -0.74 -8.15
CA SER A 75 -23.55 -0.93 -9.12
C SER A 75 -23.27 -2.18 -9.96
N GLN A 76 -24.25 -2.63 -10.73
CA GLN A 76 -24.08 -3.79 -11.60
C GLN A 76 -24.76 -3.56 -12.95
N GLY A 77 -24.30 -4.29 -13.96
CA GLY A 77 -24.84 -4.25 -15.30
C GLY A 77 -24.57 -5.56 -16.04
N SER A 78 -24.96 -5.59 -17.31
CA SER A 78 -24.75 -6.75 -18.17
C SER A 78 -24.00 -6.35 -19.43
N PHE A 79 -23.19 -7.27 -19.94
CA PHE A 79 -22.55 -7.13 -21.24
C PHE A 79 -23.58 -7.19 -22.36
N ARG A 80 -23.35 -6.41 -23.40
CA ARG A 80 -24.15 -6.41 -24.64
C ARG A 80 -23.39 -7.16 -25.74
N GLN A 81 -24.09 -7.86 -26.60
CA GLN A 81 -23.46 -8.57 -27.72
C GLN A 81 -23.25 -7.66 -28.93
N ASN A 82 -24.16 -6.72 -29.14
CA ASN A 82 -24.08 -5.72 -30.20
C ASN A 82 -24.17 -4.34 -29.55
N ALA A 83 -23.10 -3.59 -29.54
CA ALA A 83 -23.07 -2.23 -29.02
C ALA A 83 -22.55 -1.28 -30.10
N GLU A 84 -23.13 -0.08 -30.17
CA GLU A 84 -22.45 1.03 -30.83
C GLU A 84 -21.18 1.31 -30.06
N THR A 85 -20.03 1.28 -30.74
CA THR A 85 -18.75 1.50 -30.08
C THR A 85 -18.54 3.00 -29.88
N PRO A 86 -18.38 3.50 -28.63
CA PRO A 86 -17.95 4.85 -28.39
C PRO A 86 -16.61 5.12 -29.09
N ASP A 87 -16.36 6.35 -29.47
CA ASP A 87 -15.10 6.77 -30.12
C ASP A 87 -13.85 6.37 -29.31
N PHE A 88 -13.97 6.30 -27.99
CA PHE A 88 -12.95 5.84 -27.08
C PHE A 88 -13.38 4.52 -26.47
N HIS A 89 -12.67 3.44 -26.79
CA HIS A 89 -12.91 2.17 -26.14
C HIS A 89 -11.63 1.38 -25.86
N LEU A 90 -11.72 0.57 -24.82
CA LEU A 90 -10.68 -0.30 -24.30
C LEU A 90 -10.99 -1.74 -24.68
N THR A 91 -10.05 -2.39 -25.34
CA THR A 91 -10.18 -3.81 -25.73
C THR A 91 -9.23 -4.66 -24.92
N LEU A 92 -9.79 -5.60 -24.17
CA LEU A 92 -9.06 -6.54 -23.33
C LEU A 92 -8.35 -7.61 -24.16
N ASN A 93 -7.10 -7.90 -23.80
CA ASN A 93 -6.34 -9.01 -24.36
C ASN A 93 -5.67 -9.83 -23.24
N THR A 94 -6.36 -10.85 -22.74
CA THR A 94 -5.85 -11.71 -21.67
C THR A 94 -4.77 -12.69 -22.10
N ALA A 95 -4.51 -12.81 -23.40
CA ALA A 95 -3.37 -13.59 -23.92
C ALA A 95 -2.03 -12.85 -23.72
N GLN A 96 -2.07 -11.52 -23.70
CA GLN A 96 -0.89 -10.70 -23.43
C GLN A 96 -0.75 -10.52 -21.91
N ARG A 97 0.31 -11.09 -21.35
CA ARG A 97 0.55 -11.17 -19.90
C ARG A 97 1.81 -10.41 -19.52
N TYR A 98 1.73 -9.72 -18.37
CA TYR A 98 2.81 -8.94 -17.78
C TYR A 98 3.13 -9.44 -16.37
N GLN A 99 3.55 -8.54 -15.49
CA GLN A 99 3.90 -8.89 -14.11
C GLN A 99 2.71 -9.37 -13.28
N LYS A 100 3.03 -10.16 -12.25
CA LYS A 100 2.09 -10.50 -11.19
C LYS A 100 2.13 -9.45 -10.09
N VAL A 101 0.98 -9.17 -9.50
CA VAL A 101 0.83 -8.22 -8.40
C VAL A 101 1.18 -8.89 -7.09
N LYS A 102 2.01 -8.22 -6.29
CA LYS A 102 2.28 -8.60 -4.89
C LYS A 102 1.20 -8.04 -3.97
N GLY A 103 0.87 -6.78 -4.08
CA GLY A 103 -0.19 -6.19 -3.29
C GLY A 103 -0.07 -4.72 -3.02
N PHE A 104 -0.92 -4.27 -2.09
CA PHE A 104 -1.08 -2.87 -1.72
C PHE A 104 -1.15 -2.75 -0.20
N GLY A 105 -0.63 -1.65 0.33
CA GLY A 105 -0.64 -1.45 1.75
C GLY A 105 -0.13 -0.11 2.21
N GLY A 106 0.26 -0.05 3.47
CA GLY A 106 0.80 1.12 4.13
C GLY A 106 1.78 0.74 5.21
N SER A 107 2.23 1.74 5.98
CA SER A 107 3.30 1.57 6.96
C SER A 107 2.81 1.78 8.38
N VAL A 108 3.20 0.89 9.27
CA VAL A 108 2.98 1.00 10.71
C VAL A 108 4.20 1.68 11.32
N THR A 109 4.21 3.01 11.27
CA THR A 109 5.20 3.86 11.95
C THR A 109 4.87 3.99 13.42
N ASP A 110 5.81 4.50 14.22
CA ASP A 110 5.54 4.86 15.62
C ASP A 110 4.37 5.86 15.70
N SER A 111 4.37 6.85 14.82
CA SER A 111 3.32 7.87 14.76
C SER A 111 1.95 7.29 14.39
N ALA A 112 1.90 6.39 13.41
CA ALA A 112 0.65 5.70 13.07
C ALA A 112 0.11 4.91 14.27
N ALA A 113 0.98 4.19 14.97
CA ALA A 113 0.62 3.41 16.15
C ALA A 113 0.13 4.30 17.31
N ILE A 114 0.79 5.42 17.57
CA ILE A 114 0.38 6.40 18.58
C ILE A 114 -1.03 6.93 18.25
N ASN A 115 -1.28 7.34 17.02
CA ASN A 115 -2.57 7.87 16.61
C ASN A 115 -3.68 6.82 16.71
N ILE A 116 -3.45 5.60 16.24
CA ILE A 116 -4.43 4.51 16.35
C ILE A 116 -4.75 4.23 17.82
N GLN A 117 -3.74 4.12 18.68
CA GLN A 117 -3.94 3.84 20.11
C GLN A 117 -4.50 5.01 20.91
N SER A 118 -4.49 6.22 20.37
CA SER A 118 -5.14 7.38 20.99
C SER A 118 -6.67 7.31 20.94
N LEU A 119 -7.22 6.47 20.09
CA LEU A 119 -8.66 6.23 19.96
C LEU A 119 -9.14 5.20 20.98
N SER A 120 -10.45 5.22 21.29
CA SER A 120 -11.10 4.14 22.03
C SER A 120 -10.94 2.80 21.32
N LYS A 121 -11.07 1.70 22.05
CA LYS A 121 -10.91 0.36 21.49
C LYS A 121 -11.86 0.07 20.33
N ASP A 122 -13.09 0.54 20.41
CA ASP A 122 -14.08 0.37 19.35
C ASP A 122 -13.72 1.18 18.09
N ALA A 123 -13.26 2.42 18.26
CA ALA A 123 -12.77 3.22 17.14
C ALA A 123 -11.49 2.64 16.53
N GLN A 124 -10.54 2.16 17.35
CA GLN A 124 -9.37 1.42 16.85
C GLN A 124 -9.77 0.22 16.00
N ASN A 125 -10.75 -0.56 16.48
CA ASN A 125 -11.25 -1.73 15.76
C ASN A 125 -11.83 -1.34 14.40
N HIS A 126 -12.65 -0.28 14.34
CA HIS A 126 -13.18 0.24 13.07
C HIS A 126 -12.07 0.69 12.11
N LEU A 127 -11.02 1.35 12.60
CA LEU A 127 -9.90 1.81 11.78
C LEU A 127 -9.13 0.62 11.17
N LEU A 128 -8.77 -0.36 12.00
CA LEU A 128 -8.05 -1.54 11.52
C LEU A 128 -8.90 -2.41 10.59
N ARG A 129 -10.20 -2.56 10.87
CA ARG A 129 -11.14 -3.25 9.98
C ARG A 129 -11.26 -2.55 8.63
N SER A 130 -11.25 -1.21 8.63
CA SER A 130 -11.29 -0.42 7.39
C SER A 130 -10.10 -0.70 6.47
N TYR A 131 -8.92 -0.95 7.01
CA TYR A 131 -7.73 -1.27 6.22
C TYR A 131 -7.62 -2.76 5.87
N PHE A 132 -7.89 -3.68 6.81
CA PHE A 132 -7.43 -5.07 6.70
C PHE A 132 -8.54 -6.10 6.52
N SER A 133 -9.76 -5.84 6.96
CA SER A 133 -10.85 -6.82 6.89
C SER A 133 -11.58 -6.83 5.54
N GLU A 134 -12.41 -7.85 5.31
CA GLU A 134 -13.30 -7.92 4.15
C GLU A 134 -14.33 -6.78 4.09
N GLU A 135 -14.63 -6.16 5.23
CA GLU A 135 -15.49 -4.98 5.29
C GLU A 135 -14.75 -3.68 4.92
N GLY A 136 -13.47 -3.75 4.70
CA GLY A 136 -12.59 -2.65 4.33
C GLY A 136 -11.95 -2.84 2.97
N ILE A 137 -10.80 -2.17 2.79
CA ILE A 137 -10.07 -2.16 1.51
C ILE A 137 -9.04 -3.30 1.36
N GLU A 138 -8.94 -4.17 2.34
CA GLU A 138 -8.19 -5.43 2.31
C GLU A 138 -6.71 -5.29 1.96
N TYR A 139 -6.01 -4.40 2.63
CA TYR A 139 -4.55 -4.34 2.56
C TYR A 139 -3.91 -5.70 2.87
N ASN A 140 -2.92 -6.10 2.10
CA ASN A 140 -2.14 -7.32 2.30
C ASN A 140 -0.64 -7.10 2.46
N LEU A 141 -0.17 -5.86 2.32
CA LEU A 141 1.23 -5.49 2.39
C LEU A 141 1.44 -4.44 3.47
N VAL A 142 2.37 -4.66 4.39
CA VAL A 142 2.64 -3.74 5.49
C VAL A 142 4.13 -3.52 5.64
N ARG A 143 4.55 -2.26 5.60
CA ARG A 143 5.92 -1.84 5.89
C ARG A 143 6.09 -1.51 7.36
N VAL A 144 7.15 -2.00 7.97
CA VAL A 144 7.46 -1.82 9.39
C VAL A 144 8.86 -1.22 9.52
N PRO A 145 9.00 0.01 10.02
CA PRO A 145 10.31 0.56 10.33
C PRO A 145 11.05 -0.25 11.41
N MET A 146 12.34 -0.47 11.20
CA MET A 146 13.23 -0.98 12.24
C MET A 146 13.73 0.19 13.08
N ALA A 147 13.19 0.36 14.28
CA ALA A 147 13.44 1.47 15.20
C ALA A 147 12.89 2.81 14.70
N SER A 148 13.52 3.92 15.13
CA SER A 148 12.96 5.25 14.93
C SER A 148 13.14 5.78 13.52
N THR A 149 12.20 6.63 13.15
CA THR A 149 12.15 7.42 11.92
C THR A 149 11.84 8.88 12.28
N ASP A 150 11.66 9.73 11.27
CA ASP A 150 11.07 11.06 11.48
C ASP A 150 9.66 10.96 12.10
N PHE A 151 8.88 9.94 11.73
CA PHE A 151 7.58 9.63 12.32
C PHE A 151 7.68 8.80 13.61
N SER A 152 8.55 9.26 14.48
CA SER A 152 8.71 8.86 15.88
C SER A 152 8.68 10.10 16.76
N VAL A 153 8.58 9.92 18.08
CA VAL A 153 8.61 11.04 19.04
C VAL A 153 9.95 11.19 19.76
N ARG A 154 10.89 10.31 19.46
CA ARG A 154 12.26 10.31 19.97
C ARG A 154 13.20 9.59 19.00
N LEU A 155 14.51 9.84 19.14
CA LEU A 155 15.55 9.12 18.40
C LEU A 155 16.02 7.92 19.21
N TYR A 156 15.98 6.73 18.62
CA TYR A 156 16.44 5.50 19.24
C TYR A 156 16.80 4.45 18.19
N THR A 157 17.65 3.50 18.56
CA THR A 157 17.81 2.22 17.90
C THR A 157 17.63 1.08 18.91
N TYR A 158 17.73 -0.14 18.46
CA TYR A 158 17.64 -1.31 19.36
C TYR A 158 18.97 -1.73 19.98
N ALA A 159 20.07 -1.06 19.61
CA ALA A 159 21.41 -1.47 20.02
C ALA A 159 22.32 -0.25 20.34
N ASP A 160 21.87 0.61 21.24
CA ASP A 160 22.55 1.87 21.56
C ASP A 160 23.73 1.71 22.57
N ALA A 161 23.96 0.48 23.09
CA ALA A 161 25.13 0.20 23.91
C ALA A 161 26.42 0.24 23.07
N VAL A 162 27.32 1.17 23.41
CA VAL A 162 28.54 1.44 22.63
C VAL A 162 29.46 0.22 22.60
N GLY A 163 29.89 -0.18 21.41
CA GLY A 163 30.85 -1.28 21.23
C GLY A 163 30.27 -2.69 21.37
N ASP A 164 28.96 -2.81 21.46
CA ASP A 164 28.27 -4.11 21.56
C ASP A 164 28.17 -4.81 20.20
N PHE A 165 29.31 -5.20 19.62
CA PHE A 165 29.37 -5.85 18.30
C PHE A 165 28.64 -7.20 18.24
N GLU A 166 28.49 -7.89 19.39
CA GLU A 166 27.74 -9.14 19.46
C GLU A 166 26.24 -8.93 19.69
N LEU A 167 25.81 -7.69 19.83
CA LEU A 167 24.42 -7.29 20.07
C LEU A 167 23.78 -8.00 21.28
N LYS A 168 24.56 -8.17 22.35
CA LYS A 168 24.09 -8.81 23.60
C LYS A 168 23.02 -7.98 24.30
N HIS A 169 23.06 -6.66 24.10
CA HIS A 169 22.11 -5.70 24.67
C HIS A 169 21.04 -5.23 23.66
N PHE A 170 20.90 -5.94 22.54
CA PHE A 170 19.83 -5.66 21.57
C PHE A 170 18.47 -5.95 22.22
N ASN A 171 17.59 -4.96 22.21
CA ASN A 171 16.20 -5.09 22.66
C ASN A 171 15.27 -4.28 21.76
N LEU A 172 14.08 -4.81 21.47
CA LEU A 172 12.97 -4.01 20.98
C LEU A 172 12.60 -2.98 22.06
N THR A 173 12.00 -1.88 21.63
CA THR A 173 11.55 -0.80 22.51
C THR A 173 10.04 -0.84 22.72
N GLU A 174 9.51 0.00 23.60
CA GLU A 174 8.07 0.06 23.87
C GLU A 174 7.26 0.44 22.64
N GLU A 175 7.84 1.21 21.72
CA GLU A 175 7.23 1.54 20.43
C GLU A 175 6.91 0.29 19.61
N ASP A 176 7.72 -0.77 19.73
CA ASP A 176 7.44 -2.08 19.13
C ASP A 176 6.48 -2.88 20.00
N THR A 177 6.87 -3.18 21.24
CA THR A 177 6.20 -4.17 22.09
C THR A 177 4.81 -3.75 22.56
N ARG A 178 4.60 -2.46 22.79
CA ARG A 178 3.32 -1.91 23.27
C ARG A 178 2.48 -1.23 22.20
N MET A 179 3.06 -0.87 21.06
CA MET A 179 2.38 -0.08 20.04
C MET A 179 2.28 -0.81 18.71
N LYS A 180 3.37 -0.97 17.95
CA LYS A 180 3.35 -1.54 16.60
C LYS A 180 2.99 -3.03 16.59
N ILE A 181 3.57 -3.84 17.45
CA ILE A 181 3.31 -5.30 17.50
C ILE A 181 1.84 -5.59 17.78
N PRO A 182 1.18 -5.01 18.80
CA PRO A 182 -0.24 -5.25 19.02
C PRO A 182 -1.12 -4.88 17.82
N ILE A 183 -0.79 -3.81 17.10
CA ILE A 183 -1.52 -3.39 15.90
C ILE A 183 -1.32 -4.39 14.76
N LEU A 184 -0.10 -4.86 14.54
CA LEU A 184 0.22 -5.88 13.54
C LEU A 184 -0.47 -7.21 13.84
N GLN A 185 -0.52 -7.63 15.10
CA GLN A 185 -1.22 -8.84 15.53
C GLN A 185 -2.74 -8.70 15.30
N ALA A 186 -3.33 -7.55 15.63
CA ALA A 186 -4.75 -7.28 15.40
C ALA A 186 -5.06 -7.26 13.90
N ALA A 187 -4.23 -6.62 13.09
CA ALA A 187 -4.39 -6.60 11.64
C ALA A 187 -4.33 -8.02 11.04
N GLN A 188 -3.37 -8.83 11.46
CA GLN A 188 -3.23 -10.21 11.02
C GLN A 188 -4.43 -11.07 11.41
N ALA A 189 -4.99 -10.87 12.60
CA ALA A 189 -6.15 -11.62 13.09
C ALA A 189 -7.44 -11.31 12.33
N MET A 190 -7.62 -10.08 11.84
CA MET A 190 -8.84 -9.67 11.14
C MET A 190 -8.72 -9.74 9.61
N ALA A 191 -7.52 -9.82 9.07
CA ALA A 191 -7.29 -9.95 7.64
C ALA A 191 -7.67 -11.34 7.16
N LYS A 192 -8.52 -11.42 6.15
CA LYS A 192 -8.82 -12.68 5.47
C LYS A 192 -7.69 -13.10 4.54
N ARG A 193 -7.04 -12.12 3.89
CA ARG A 193 -5.86 -12.34 3.07
C ARG A 193 -4.62 -12.41 3.94
N PRO A 194 -3.67 -13.32 3.67
CA PRO A 194 -2.40 -13.31 4.40
C PRO A 194 -1.68 -11.98 4.26
N LEU A 195 -1.19 -11.43 5.38
CA LEU A 195 -0.38 -10.22 5.35
C LEU A 195 1.08 -10.55 5.05
N SER A 196 1.67 -9.79 4.14
CA SER A 196 3.11 -9.77 3.89
C SER A 196 3.72 -8.56 4.58
N LEU A 197 4.53 -8.80 5.60
CA LEU A 197 5.27 -7.76 6.30
C LEU A 197 6.64 -7.59 5.66
N TYR A 198 7.10 -6.36 5.50
CA TYR A 198 8.49 -6.07 5.17
C TYR A 198 9.04 -4.91 6.00
N ALA A 199 10.32 -4.94 6.31
CA ALA A 199 10.93 -4.03 7.25
C ALA A 199 12.08 -3.24 6.63
N SER A 200 12.27 -2.01 7.12
CA SER A 200 13.33 -1.10 6.66
C SER A 200 13.90 -0.30 7.83
N PRO A 201 15.23 -0.26 8.03
CA PRO A 201 15.86 0.61 9.02
C PRO A 201 16.15 1.99 8.41
N TRP A 202 16.08 3.05 9.24
CA TRP A 202 16.47 4.42 8.88
C TRP A 202 17.93 4.71 9.22
N THR A 203 18.38 4.31 10.40
CA THR A 203 19.77 4.51 10.86
C THR A 203 20.27 3.28 11.62
N SER A 204 21.59 3.09 11.59
CA SER A 204 22.28 2.23 12.54
C SER A 204 22.48 2.95 13.88
N PRO A 205 22.88 2.24 14.95
CA PRO A 205 23.34 2.88 16.17
C PRO A 205 24.45 3.92 15.91
N VAL A 206 24.45 4.98 16.70
CA VAL A 206 25.40 6.12 16.56
C VAL A 206 26.85 5.68 16.59
N TRP A 207 27.18 4.71 17.44
CA TRP A 207 28.55 4.22 17.60
C TRP A 207 29.08 3.44 16.38
N MET A 208 28.18 3.00 15.48
CA MET A 208 28.54 2.39 14.18
C MET A 208 28.76 3.42 13.07
N LYS A 209 28.44 4.71 13.28
CA LYS A 209 28.40 5.72 12.22
C LYS A 209 29.61 6.63 12.22
N THR A 210 30.08 6.99 11.03
CA THR A 210 31.24 7.87 10.82
C THR A 210 31.06 9.28 11.39
N ASN A 211 29.81 9.78 11.42
CA ASN A 211 29.51 11.13 11.94
C ASN A 211 29.10 11.15 13.42
N GLY A 212 28.97 9.99 14.06
CA GLY A 212 28.58 9.92 15.47
C GLY A 212 27.19 10.49 15.78
N ALA A 213 26.28 10.51 14.81
CA ALA A 213 24.91 11.02 14.94
C ALA A 213 23.93 10.15 14.13
N MET A 214 22.65 10.17 14.52
CA MET A 214 21.60 9.47 13.77
C MET A 214 21.18 10.23 12.51
N THR A 215 21.44 11.53 12.45
CA THR A 215 21.05 12.45 11.37
C THR A 215 22.27 13.01 10.65
N GLY A 216 22.02 13.64 9.51
CA GLY A 216 23.08 14.25 8.70
C GLY A 216 23.91 13.23 7.94
N ARG A 217 24.91 13.74 7.21
CA ARG A 217 25.79 12.90 6.39
C ARG A 217 26.61 11.94 7.22
N GLY A 218 26.44 10.65 7.01
CA GLY A 218 27.20 9.62 7.68
C GLY A 218 26.93 8.24 7.13
N THR A 219 27.97 7.40 7.16
CA THR A 219 27.94 6.01 6.71
C THR A 219 28.36 5.09 7.86
N LEU A 220 28.33 3.78 7.66
CA LEU A 220 28.95 2.84 8.58
C LEU A 220 30.46 3.07 8.66
N LYS A 221 31.03 2.96 9.85
CA LYS A 221 32.49 2.91 10.05
C LYS A 221 33.07 1.67 9.38
N GLY A 222 34.33 1.78 8.96
CA GLY A 222 35.07 0.65 8.38
C GLY A 222 34.66 0.32 6.95
N SER A 223 34.70 -0.95 6.61
CA SER A 223 34.45 -1.46 5.27
C SER A 223 33.63 -2.76 5.29
N PRO A 224 32.90 -3.08 4.23
CA PRO A 224 32.20 -4.36 4.13
C PRO A 224 33.08 -5.55 4.52
N GLY A 225 32.53 -6.51 5.26
CA GLY A 225 33.22 -7.65 5.81
C GLY A 225 33.86 -7.42 7.20
N ASP A 226 33.93 -6.20 7.68
CA ASP A 226 34.48 -5.88 9.01
C ASP A 226 33.48 -6.04 10.16
N LYS A 227 33.93 -5.75 11.37
CA LYS A 227 33.11 -5.90 12.57
C LYS A 227 31.88 -4.99 12.60
N TYR A 228 31.94 -3.79 12.02
CA TYR A 228 30.82 -2.86 11.98
C TYR A 228 29.73 -3.34 11.01
N HIS A 229 30.13 -3.74 9.80
CA HIS A 229 29.20 -4.25 8.80
C HIS A 229 28.58 -5.59 9.20
N ARG A 230 29.37 -6.49 9.82
CA ARG A 230 28.84 -7.72 10.39
C ARG A 230 27.85 -7.47 11.52
N ALA A 231 28.13 -6.54 12.40
CA ALA A 231 27.21 -6.15 13.47
C ALA A 231 25.92 -5.52 12.92
N TRP A 232 26.02 -4.69 11.88
CA TRP A 232 24.85 -4.13 11.21
C TRP A 232 24.00 -5.21 10.54
N ALA A 233 24.60 -6.16 9.85
CA ALA A 233 23.87 -7.32 9.31
C ALA A 233 23.20 -8.15 10.41
N LYS A 234 23.90 -8.38 11.54
CA LYS A 234 23.35 -9.09 12.70
C LYS A 234 22.14 -8.36 13.31
N TYR A 235 22.10 -7.03 13.25
CA TYR A 235 20.99 -6.21 13.72
C TYR A 235 19.68 -6.58 13.00
N PHE A 236 19.73 -6.81 11.69
CA PHE A 236 18.58 -7.29 10.92
C PHE A 236 18.09 -8.66 11.41
N ILE A 237 19.01 -9.58 11.65
CA ILE A 237 18.67 -10.92 12.12
C ILE A 237 18.04 -10.86 13.51
N ARG A 238 18.61 -10.07 14.42
CA ARG A 238 18.07 -9.88 15.77
C ARG A 238 16.67 -9.26 15.74
N PHE A 239 16.42 -8.29 14.87
CA PHE A 239 15.07 -7.75 14.67
C PHE A 239 14.07 -8.83 14.25
N LEU A 240 14.43 -9.65 13.27
CA LEU A 240 13.58 -10.73 12.79
C LEU A 240 13.33 -11.79 13.88
N ASP A 241 14.37 -12.12 14.67
CA ASP A 241 14.27 -13.06 15.81
C ASP A 241 13.29 -12.53 16.87
N GLU A 242 13.41 -11.27 17.24
CA GLU A 242 12.57 -10.68 18.28
C GLU A 242 11.10 -10.58 17.85
N TYR A 243 10.81 -10.19 16.61
CA TYR A 243 9.44 -10.16 16.08
C TYR A 243 8.85 -11.56 15.95
N ALA A 244 9.65 -12.58 15.63
CA ALA A 244 9.20 -13.96 15.55
C ALA A 244 8.65 -14.49 16.89
N LYS A 245 9.15 -13.98 18.02
CA LYS A 245 8.63 -14.32 19.37
C LYS A 245 7.18 -13.88 19.57
N TYR A 246 6.72 -12.90 18.79
CA TYR A 246 5.34 -12.40 18.78
C TYR A 246 4.49 -13.00 17.66
N ASN A 247 4.97 -14.06 17.03
CA ASN A 247 4.31 -14.73 15.90
C ASN A 247 4.14 -13.82 14.67
N LEU A 248 5.09 -12.91 14.49
CA LEU A 248 5.16 -12.01 13.33
C LEU A 248 6.40 -12.36 12.50
N THR A 249 6.17 -12.90 11.32
CA THR A 249 7.22 -13.24 10.35
C THR A 249 7.21 -12.28 9.18
N PHE A 250 8.37 -12.00 8.61
CA PHE A 250 8.53 -11.06 7.53
C PHE A 250 8.66 -11.76 6.18
N TRP A 251 8.02 -11.21 5.18
CA TRP A 251 8.19 -11.60 3.79
C TRP A 251 9.50 -11.07 3.22
N ALA A 252 9.89 -9.83 3.57
CA ALA A 252 11.07 -9.17 3.06
C ALA A 252 11.67 -8.17 4.06
N VAL A 253 12.90 -7.76 3.78
CA VAL A 253 13.55 -6.58 4.34
C VAL A 253 14.14 -5.76 3.20
N THR A 254 14.24 -4.44 3.37
CA THR A 254 15.08 -3.61 2.50
C THR A 254 16.47 -3.47 3.11
N ALA A 255 17.48 -3.19 2.31
CA ALA A 255 18.84 -2.98 2.80
C ALA A 255 18.99 -1.68 3.63
N GLY A 256 18.01 -0.81 3.56
CA GLY A 256 17.91 0.45 4.31
C GLY A 256 17.01 1.44 3.59
N ASN A 257 16.35 2.32 4.36
CA ASN A 257 15.54 3.39 3.81
C ASN A 257 16.41 4.51 3.27
N GLU A 258 16.13 4.94 2.04
CA GLU A 258 16.71 6.12 1.40
C GLU A 258 18.22 6.29 1.64
N PRO A 259 19.05 5.37 1.17
CA PRO A 259 20.50 5.42 1.40
C PRO A 259 21.15 6.70 0.86
N THR A 260 20.54 7.37 -0.13
CA THR A 260 21.06 8.66 -0.64
C THR A 260 20.90 9.80 0.37
N ALA A 261 19.94 9.71 1.28
CA ALA A 261 19.74 10.72 2.34
C ALA A 261 20.97 10.87 3.26
N GLY A 262 21.65 9.78 3.55
CA GLY A 262 22.86 9.77 4.38
C GLY A 262 24.11 10.37 3.70
N GLU A 263 24.00 10.83 2.46
CA GLU A 263 25.02 11.62 1.76
C GLU A 263 24.77 13.13 1.85
N ILE A 264 23.64 13.55 2.43
CA ILE A 264 23.24 14.97 2.58
C ILE A 264 23.73 15.51 3.93
N VAL A 265 24.58 16.55 3.91
CA VAL A 265 25.29 17.09 5.09
C VAL A 265 24.34 17.46 6.24
N PHE A 266 23.22 18.10 5.96
CA PHE A 266 22.26 18.57 6.96
C PHE A 266 20.93 17.84 6.89
N TYR A 267 20.93 16.54 6.52
CA TYR A 267 19.69 15.78 6.49
C TYR A 267 19.01 15.78 7.86
N PRO A 268 17.72 16.18 7.95
CA PRO A 268 17.14 16.60 9.22
C PRO A 268 16.66 15.47 10.14
N PHE A 269 16.59 14.21 9.65
CA PHE A 269 16.16 13.08 10.46
C PHE A 269 17.03 11.83 10.20
N GLN A 270 16.66 10.71 10.82
CA GLN A 270 17.47 9.49 10.79
C GLN A 270 17.78 9.07 9.36
N CYS A 271 19.03 8.78 9.10
CA CYS A 271 19.53 8.28 7.83
C CYS A 271 20.82 7.49 7.99
N LEU A 272 21.17 6.70 6.99
CA LEU A 272 22.43 5.97 6.90
C LEU A 272 22.86 5.90 5.44
N GLY A 273 23.96 6.52 5.09
CA GLY A 273 24.44 6.63 3.73
C GLY A 273 25.03 5.34 3.19
N PHE A 274 24.67 5.05 1.95
CA PHE A 274 25.30 4.03 1.09
C PHE A 274 25.40 4.57 -0.31
N SER A 275 26.55 4.37 -0.97
CA SER A 275 26.60 4.36 -2.43
C SER A 275 26.06 3.03 -2.97
N PRO A 276 25.73 2.91 -4.25
CA PRO A 276 25.32 1.63 -4.80
C PRO A 276 26.45 0.57 -4.70
N GLU A 277 27.71 0.94 -4.81
CA GLU A 277 28.86 0.06 -4.61
C GLU A 277 28.95 -0.42 -3.17
N HIS A 278 28.77 0.47 -2.21
CA HIS A 278 28.78 0.12 -0.78
C HIS A 278 27.62 -0.80 -0.41
N GLN A 279 26.42 -0.55 -0.94
CA GLN A 279 25.26 -1.44 -0.74
C GLN A 279 25.52 -2.83 -1.34
N ARG A 280 26.06 -2.88 -2.57
CA ARG A 280 26.47 -4.12 -3.25
C ARG A 280 27.41 -4.95 -2.37
N ASP A 281 28.50 -4.33 -1.88
CA ASP A 281 29.55 -5.02 -1.14
C ASP A 281 29.07 -5.45 0.25
N PHE A 282 28.26 -4.62 0.93
CA PHE A 282 27.61 -4.98 2.18
C PHE A 282 26.66 -6.18 2.02
N ILE A 283 25.88 -6.22 0.96
CA ILE A 283 25.01 -7.37 0.68
C ILE A 283 25.82 -8.62 0.41
N ALA A 284 26.84 -8.54 -0.45
CA ALA A 284 27.65 -9.68 -0.84
C ALA A 284 28.43 -10.29 0.34
N GLN A 285 28.96 -9.44 1.24
CA GLN A 285 29.88 -9.87 2.29
C GLN A 285 29.23 -10.06 3.66
N ASP A 286 28.13 -9.36 3.95
CA ASP A 286 27.59 -9.30 5.29
C ASP A 286 26.09 -9.64 5.35
N LEU A 287 25.21 -8.83 4.75
CA LEU A 287 23.76 -8.97 4.92
C LEU A 287 23.21 -10.22 4.22
N GLY A 288 23.65 -10.48 2.98
CA GLY A 288 23.22 -11.65 2.22
C GLY A 288 23.57 -12.96 2.95
N PRO A 289 24.85 -13.19 3.31
CA PRO A 289 25.26 -14.35 4.09
C PRO A 289 24.56 -14.44 5.45
N ALA A 290 24.36 -13.34 6.18
CA ALA A 290 23.68 -13.34 7.47
C ALA A 290 22.23 -13.84 7.34
N LEU A 291 21.47 -13.37 6.38
CA LEU A 291 20.11 -13.85 6.09
C LEU A 291 20.11 -15.31 5.67
N ALA A 292 20.96 -15.70 4.73
CA ALA A 292 21.03 -17.05 4.18
C ALA A 292 21.38 -18.12 5.24
N ASN A 293 22.22 -17.77 6.20
CA ASN A 293 22.67 -18.67 7.28
C ASN A 293 21.78 -18.62 8.52
N SER A 294 20.74 -17.81 8.54
CA SER A 294 19.80 -17.68 9.64
C SER A 294 18.57 -18.58 9.47
N SER A 295 17.74 -18.64 10.50
CA SER A 295 16.40 -19.23 10.40
C SER A 295 15.46 -18.43 9.49
N HIS A 296 15.85 -17.23 9.08
CA HIS A 296 15.10 -16.30 8.23
C HIS A 296 15.56 -16.31 6.75
N ARG A 297 16.18 -17.39 6.27
CA ARG A 297 16.66 -17.53 4.88
C ARG A 297 15.58 -17.39 3.82
N HIS A 298 14.30 -17.50 4.19
CA HIS A 298 13.16 -17.29 3.31
C HIS A 298 12.82 -15.81 3.10
N VAL A 299 13.34 -14.92 3.96
CA VAL A 299 13.09 -13.48 3.89
C VAL A 299 13.78 -12.91 2.66
N ARG A 300 13.02 -12.23 1.80
CA ARG A 300 13.51 -11.61 0.58
C ARG A 300 14.27 -10.33 0.87
N LEU A 301 15.25 -10.00 0.05
CA LEU A 301 16.03 -8.77 0.17
C LEU A 301 15.69 -7.82 -0.97
N ILE A 302 15.35 -6.59 -0.61
CA ILE A 302 15.00 -5.50 -1.52
C ILE A 302 16.10 -4.45 -1.46
N ILE A 303 16.63 -4.08 -2.62
CA ILE A 303 17.64 -3.02 -2.74
C ILE A 303 17.01 -1.67 -3.05
N LEU A 304 17.82 -0.63 -3.04
CA LEU A 304 17.48 0.78 -3.26
C LEU A 304 16.58 1.31 -2.14
N ASP A 305 15.26 1.10 -2.20
CA ASP A 305 14.29 1.67 -1.25
C ASP A 305 14.45 3.19 -1.17
N ASP A 306 14.55 3.83 -2.34
CA ASP A 306 14.87 5.24 -2.55
C ASP A 306 14.23 5.72 -3.86
N GLN A 307 14.47 6.95 -4.26
CA GLN A 307 13.82 7.59 -5.39
C GLN A 307 14.09 6.85 -6.71
N ARG A 308 13.05 6.66 -7.52
CA ARG A 308 13.17 5.93 -8.80
C ARG A 308 14.12 6.61 -9.80
N VAL A 309 14.44 7.89 -9.62
CA VAL A 309 15.43 8.61 -10.44
C VAL A 309 16.81 7.94 -10.41
N MET A 310 17.09 7.16 -9.37
CA MET A 310 18.34 6.40 -9.24
C MET A 310 18.40 5.18 -10.18
N LEU A 311 17.30 4.82 -10.83
CA LEU A 311 17.23 3.70 -11.76
C LEU A 311 17.45 4.15 -13.21
N PRO A 312 18.06 3.31 -14.06
CA PRO A 312 18.55 1.94 -13.80
C PRO A 312 19.92 1.86 -13.10
N TYR A 313 20.62 2.96 -12.92
CA TYR A 313 22.02 3.01 -12.45
C TYR A 313 22.26 2.22 -11.15
N TRP A 314 21.44 2.45 -10.12
CA TRP A 314 21.60 1.73 -8.84
C TRP A 314 21.52 0.22 -8.99
N ALA A 315 20.53 -0.26 -9.74
CA ALA A 315 20.37 -1.69 -10.03
C ALA A 315 21.54 -2.24 -10.86
N GLN A 316 22.01 -1.49 -11.86
CA GLN A 316 23.15 -1.90 -12.68
C GLN A 316 24.42 -2.10 -11.85
N VAL A 317 24.70 -1.20 -10.90
CA VAL A 317 25.88 -1.32 -10.03
C VAL A 317 25.74 -2.50 -9.08
N VAL A 318 24.62 -2.59 -8.37
CA VAL A 318 24.43 -3.63 -7.33
C VAL A 318 24.32 -5.02 -7.94
N LEU A 319 23.54 -5.19 -9.00
CA LEU A 319 23.27 -6.49 -9.62
C LEU A 319 24.38 -6.96 -10.58
N LYS A 320 25.38 -6.13 -10.85
CA LYS A 320 26.55 -6.52 -11.63
C LYS A 320 27.40 -7.57 -10.91
N ASP A 321 27.46 -7.52 -9.59
CA ASP A 321 28.15 -8.54 -8.80
C ASP A 321 27.25 -9.78 -8.65
N PRO A 322 27.64 -10.95 -9.18
CA PRO A 322 26.82 -12.15 -9.11
C PRO A 322 26.61 -12.66 -7.68
N VAL A 323 27.53 -12.37 -6.76
CA VAL A 323 27.39 -12.76 -5.35
C VAL A 323 26.31 -11.92 -4.69
N ALA A 324 26.37 -10.60 -4.79
CA ALA A 324 25.31 -9.71 -4.30
C ALA A 324 23.96 -10.05 -4.94
N ALA A 325 23.93 -10.16 -6.26
CA ALA A 325 22.72 -10.48 -7.03
C ALA A 325 22.03 -11.77 -6.57
N SER A 326 22.79 -12.78 -6.17
CA SER A 326 22.24 -14.06 -5.69
C SER A 326 21.40 -13.94 -4.42
N TYR A 327 21.60 -12.89 -3.61
CA TYR A 327 20.86 -12.65 -2.38
C TYR A 327 19.65 -11.73 -2.55
N ILE A 328 19.51 -11.07 -3.70
CA ILE A 328 18.54 -10.01 -3.94
C ILE A 328 17.32 -10.57 -4.67
N SER A 329 16.13 -10.13 -4.26
CA SER A 329 14.86 -10.52 -4.88
C SER A 329 14.17 -9.38 -5.63
N GLY A 330 14.36 -8.13 -5.22
CA GLY A 330 13.65 -7.01 -5.81
C GLY A 330 14.27 -5.65 -5.52
N ILE A 331 13.63 -4.63 -6.09
CA ILE A 331 14.04 -3.23 -6.07
C ILE A 331 12.88 -2.39 -5.53
N GLY A 332 13.12 -1.67 -4.44
CA GLY A 332 12.16 -0.75 -3.84
C GLY A 332 12.32 0.66 -4.38
N ILE A 333 11.20 1.33 -4.65
CA ILE A 333 11.20 2.70 -5.16
C ILE A 333 10.29 3.59 -4.33
N HIS A 334 10.70 4.86 -4.16
CA HIS A 334 9.94 5.94 -3.57
C HIS A 334 9.50 6.94 -4.64
N TRP A 335 8.44 7.70 -4.36
CA TRP A 335 7.77 8.54 -5.35
C TRP A 335 8.16 10.04 -5.33
N TYR A 336 8.90 10.48 -4.31
CA TYR A 336 9.06 11.92 -4.03
C TYR A 336 9.77 12.73 -5.12
N LEU A 337 10.59 12.11 -5.96
CA LEU A 337 11.24 12.73 -7.11
C LEU A 337 10.75 12.23 -8.47
N ASP A 338 9.55 11.67 -8.52
CA ASP A 338 8.97 11.11 -9.75
C ASP A 338 8.84 12.15 -10.87
N PHE A 339 8.61 13.41 -10.52
CA PHE A 339 8.54 14.52 -11.49
C PHE A 339 9.87 14.79 -12.22
N LEU A 340 11.00 14.31 -11.71
CA LEU A 340 12.33 14.38 -12.34
C LEU A 340 12.71 13.08 -13.07
N ALA A 341 11.89 12.05 -13.00
CA ALA A 341 12.24 10.70 -13.41
C ALA A 341 11.29 10.18 -14.49
N PRO A 342 11.60 10.38 -15.79
CA PRO A 342 10.80 9.82 -16.86
C PRO A 342 10.64 8.30 -16.71
N ILE A 343 9.40 7.81 -16.85
CA ILE A 343 9.04 6.44 -16.53
C ILE A 343 9.77 5.42 -17.43
N ASP A 344 9.88 5.73 -18.71
CA ASP A 344 10.52 4.85 -19.70
C ASP A 344 12.03 4.72 -19.47
N LEU A 345 12.66 5.76 -18.93
CA LEU A 345 14.08 5.80 -18.65
C LEU A 345 14.45 5.29 -17.24
N THR A 346 13.47 4.91 -16.45
CA THR A 346 13.66 4.40 -15.09
C THR A 346 13.06 3.01 -14.91
N LEU A 347 11.74 2.89 -14.79
CA LEU A 347 11.08 1.62 -14.45
C LEU A 347 11.13 0.61 -15.60
N SER A 348 10.70 1.00 -16.81
CA SER A 348 10.64 0.08 -17.94
C SER A 348 12.02 -0.45 -18.31
N ILE A 349 13.02 0.42 -18.40
CA ILE A 349 14.40 -0.01 -18.72
C ILE A 349 14.98 -0.91 -17.64
N THR A 350 14.71 -0.62 -16.36
CA THR A 350 15.18 -1.45 -15.25
C THR A 350 14.58 -2.86 -15.34
N HIS A 351 13.28 -2.96 -15.60
CA HIS A 351 12.64 -4.27 -15.78
C HIS A 351 13.22 -5.04 -16.96
N HIS A 352 13.46 -4.39 -18.10
CA HIS A 352 14.03 -5.06 -19.28
C HIS A 352 15.48 -5.53 -19.06
N LEU A 353 16.27 -4.78 -18.27
CA LEU A 353 17.64 -5.16 -17.92
C LEU A 353 17.69 -6.27 -16.87
N PHE A 354 16.72 -6.27 -15.94
CA PHE A 354 16.70 -7.17 -14.78
C PHE A 354 15.30 -7.79 -14.57
N PRO A 355 14.80 -8.59 -15.54
CA PRO A 355 13.41 -9.09 -15.52
C PRO A 355 13.12 -10.07 -14.37
N ASP A 356 14.15 -10.68 -13.80
CA ASP A 356 14.02 -11.64 -12.69
C ASP A 356 13.87 -10.99 -11.32
N TYR A 357 14.00 -9.66 -11.23
CA TYR A 357 13.88 -8.89 -10.01
C TYR A 357 12.59 -8.08 -10.02
N PHE A 358 11.76 -8.26 -9.01
CA PHE A 358 10.53 -7.47 -8.92
C PHE A 358 10.83 -6.00 -8.61
N LEU A 359 9.95 -5.13 -9.09
CA LEU A 359 9.88 -3.71 -8.69
C LEU A 359 8.73 -3.55 -7.71
N LEU A 360 8.94 -2.81 -6.64
CA LEU A 360 7.91 -2.51 -5.64
C LEU A 360 7.98 -1.04 -5.22
N SER A 361 6.86 -0.32 -5.29
CA SER A 361 6.75 1.00 -4.68
C SER A 361 6.67 0.81 -3.16
N THR A 362 7.70 1.27 -2.46
CA THR A 362 7.89 0.99 -1.03
C THR A 362 7.53 2.16 -0.13
N GLU A 363 7.40 3.36 -0.67
CA GLU A 363 6.92 4.53 0.08
C GLU A 363 6.38 5.63 -0.82
N ALA A 364 5.28 6.25 -0.38
CA ALA A 364 4.71 7.47 -0.93
C ALA A 364 3.86 8.18 0.12
N SER A 365 3.82 9.51 0.08
CA SER A 365 2.89 10.32 0.86
C SER A 365 2.71 11.70 0.23
N THR A 366 1.54 12.29 0.38
CA THR A 366 1.26 13.68 -0.03
C THR A 366 1.54 14.66 1.10
N GLY A 367 1.69 15.96 0.78
CA GLY A 367 1.98 17.01 1.75
C GLY A 367 3.44 17.05 2.18
N SER A 368 4.34 16.34 1.48
CA SER A 368 5.76 16.24 1.82
C SER A 368 6.59 17.42 1.31
N TYR A 369 6.16 18.10 0.26
CA TYR A 369 6.89 19.25 -0.27
C TYR A 369 6.70 20.47 0.62
N PHE A 370 7.75 21.28 0.82
CA PHE A 370 7.72 22.42 1.73
C PHE A 370 6.70 23.51 1.35
N TRP A 371 6.29 23.55 0.09
CA TRP A 371 5.27 24.49 -0.41
C TRP A 371 3.83 23.98 -0.30
N GLU A 372 3.65 22.69 0.06
CA GLU A 372 2.31 22.10 0.19
C GLU A 372 1.77 22.24 1.63
N PRO A 373 0.45 22.47 1.80
CA PRO A 373 -0.21 22.23 3.08
C PRO A 373 0.02 20.79 3.55
N ARG A 374 0.17 20.56 4.85
CA ARG A 374 0.47 19.23 5.38
C ARG A 374 -0.76 18.34 5.28
N VAL A 375 -1.77 18.56 6.10
CA VAL A 375 -3.06 17.85 6.04
C VAL A 375 -4.10 18.73 5.34
N VAL A 376 -4.80 18.15 4.36
CA VAL A 376 -5.92 18.81 3.67
C VAL A 376 -7.10 17.84 3.64
N LEU A 377 -7.98 17.96 4.63
CA LEU A 377 -9.13 17.07 4.79
C LEU A 377 -10.12 17.21 3.63
N GLY A 378 -10.29 16.13 2.87
CA GLY A 378 -11.23 16.09 1.76
C GLY A 378 -10.66 16.55 0.41
N ASP A 379 -9.35 16.69 0.28
CA ASP A 379 -8.71 17.00 -1.01
C ASP A 379 -8.78 15.80 -1.95
N TRP A 380 -9.62 15.90 -2.99
CA TRP A 380 -9.75 14.88 -4.01
C TRP A 380 -8.48 14.69 -4.84
N ASP A 381 -7.76 15.76 -5.13
CA ASP A 381 -6.59 15.71 -6.00
C ASP A 381 -5.46 14.88 -5.40
N ARG A 382 -5.34 14.83 -4.07
CA ARG A 382 -4.37 13.95 -3.39
C ARG A 382 -4.69 12.48 -3.61
N GLY A 383 -5.96 12.10 -3.56
CA GLY A 383 -6.39 10.75 -3.92
C GLY A 383 -6.14 10.45 -5.40
N SER A 384 -6.44 11.39 -6.28
CA SER A 384 -6.18 11.28 -7.72
C SER A 384 -4.69 11.12 -8.04
N LYS A 385 -3.80 11.83 -7.32
CA LYS A 385 -2.33 11.65 -7.42
C LYS A 385 -1.91 10.23 -7.03
N TYR A 386 -2.49 9.66 -5.99
CA TYR A 386 -2.23 8.28 -5.57
C TYR A 386 -2.61 7.28 -6.67
N SER A 387 -3.84 7.37 -7.19
CA SER A 387 -4.30 6.49 -8.26
C SER A 387 -3.47 6.64 -9.54
N HIS A 388 -3.08 7.86 -9.89
CA HIS A 388 -2.19 8.12 -11.02
C HIS A 388 -0.82 7.43 -10.84
N SER A 389 -0.21 7.57 -9.67
CA SER A 389 1.05 6.90 -9.34
C SER A 389 0.91 5.38 -9.41
N ILE A 390 -0.15 4.82 -8.82
CA ILE A 390 -0.40 3.38 -8.81
C ILE A 390 -0.56 2.86 -10.25
N LEU A 391 -1.40 3.48 -11.07
CA LEU A 391 -1.60 3.09 -12.47
C LEU A 391 -0.32 3.21 -13.30
N THR A 392 0.42 4.30 -13.12
CA THR A 392 1.70 4.50 -13.80
C THR A 392 2.71 3.40 -13.44
N ASN A 393 2.83 3.10 -12.16
CA ASN A 393 3.71 2.05 -11.67
C ASN A 393 3.29 0.67 -12.17
N LEU A 394 2.02 0.30 -12.04
CA LEU A 394 1.51 -0.99 -12.49
C LEU A 394 1.64 -1.17 -14.01
N ASN A 395 1.41 -0.12 -14.80
CA ASN A 395 1.60 -0.15 -16.25
C ASN A 395 3.07 -0.21 -16.68
N ASN A 396 4.02 -0.08 -15.73
CA ASN A 396 5.47 -0.15 -15.96
C ASN A 396 6.15 -1.20 -15.07
N TYR A 397 5.51 -2.36 -14.93
CA TYR A 397 6.04 -3.58 -14.32
C TYR A 397 6.21 -3.58 -12.79
N VAL A 398 5.81 -2.52 -12.11
CA VAL A 398 5.81 -2.51 -10.64
C VAL A 398 4.75 -3.48 -10.12
N THR A 399 5.06 -4.21 -9.07
CA THR A 399 4.24 -5.33 -8.57
C THR A 399 3.32 -4.94 -7.42
N GLY A 400 3.45 -3.74 -6.89
CA GLY A 400 2.63 -3.26 -5.80
C GLY A 400 2.98 -1.84 -5.37
N TRP A 401 2.20 -1.32 -4.42
CA TRP A 401 2.34 0.05 -3.97
C TRP A 401 2.05 0.17 -2.48
N THR A 402 2.96 0.83 -1.77
CA THR A 402 2.87 1.00 -0.32
C THR A 402 2.83 2.48 0.03
N ASP A 403 1.78 2.88 0.71
CA ASP A 403 1.64 4.20 1.34
C ASP A 403 2.56 4.32 2.57
N TRP A 404 2.88 5.55 2.96
CA TRP A 404 3.60 5.81 4.19
C TRP A 404 2.68 5.61 5.41
N ASN A 405 2.49 6.57 6.28
CA ASN A 405 1.76 6.40 7.54
C ASN A 405 0.30 5.94 7.35
N LEU A 406 -0.11 4.85 8.02
CA LEU A 406 -1.51 4.40 8.03
C LEU A 406 -2.46 5.44 8.64
N ALA A 407 -1.99 6.19 9.63
CA ALA A 407 -2.79 7.22 10.29
C ALA A 407 -1.90 8.31 10.87
N LEU A 408 -2.32 9.55 10.73
CA LEU A 408 -1.69 10.72 11.33
C LEU A 408 -2.73 11.57 12.06
N ASP A 409 -2.27 12.55 12.86
CA ASP A 409 -3.15 13.50 13.52
C ASP A 409 -3.55 14.66 12.60
N LEU A 410 -4.31 15.61 13.11
CA LEU A 410 -4.81 16.76 12.35
C LEU A 410 -3.70 17.69 11.83
N GLU A 411 -2.50 17.62 12.40
CA GLU A 411 -1.33 18.39 11.95
C GLU A 411 -0.46 17.61 10.95
N GLY A 412 -0.67 16.30 10.83
CA GLY A 412 0.16 15.42 10.02
C GLY A 412 1.32 14.80 10.79
N GLY A 413 1.16 14.64 12.09
CA GLY A 413 2.14 14.09 13.02
C GLY A 413 1.58 12.97 13.91
N PRO A 414 2.25 12.70 15.04
CA PRO A 414 3.46 13.35 15.54
C PRO A 414 4.70 13.05 14.69
N ASN A 415 5.65 13.98 14.69
CA ASN A 415 6.93 13.85 14.01
C ASN A 415 7.95 14.69 14.76
N TRP A 416 8.99 14.07 15.34
CA TRP A 416 9.98 14.77 16.15
C TRP A 416 10.78 15.82 15.33
N SER A 417 10.96 15.56 14.03
CA SER A 417 11.66 16.47 13.10
C SER A 417 10.73 17.53 12.49
N LYS A 418 9.45 17.52 12.83
CA LYS A 418 8.40 18.39 12.26
C LYS A 418 8.23 18.26 10.73
N ASN A 419 8.60 17.12 10.19
CA ASN A 419 8.40 16.77 8.78
C ASN A 419 6.97 16.22 8.57
N TYR A 420 5.96 17.04 8.89
CA TYR A 420 4.55 16.65 8.79
C TYR A 420 4.12 16.40 7.35
N VAL A 421 3.26 15.40 7.16
CA VAL A 421 2.67 15.03 5.87
C VAL A 421 1.18 14.68 6.03
N ASP A 422 0.51 14.33 4.93
CA ASP A 422 -0.86 13.83 4.95
C ASP A 422 -0.91 12.29 5.08
N SER A 423 -2.11 11.77 5.33
CA SER A 423 -2.37 10.32 5.42
C SER A 423 -3.79 10.02 4.93
N PRO A 424 -4.05 8.81 4.41
CA PRO A 424 -5.41 8.38 4.05
C PRO A 424 -6.40 8.37 5.21
N VAL A 425 -5.90 8.25 6.43
CA VAL A 425 -6.69 8.33 7.67
C VAL A 425 -6.10 9.38 8.59
N ILE A 426 -6.94 10.33 9.00
CA ILE A 426 -6.57 11.39 9.96
C ILE A 426 -7.37 11.20 11.24
N VAL A 427 -6.68 11.18 12.38
CA VAL A 427 -7.23 10.93 13.71
C VAL A 427 -7.41 12.25 14.46
N ASP A 428 -8.64 12.48 14.96
CA ASP A 428 -8.96 13.53 15.94
C ASP A 428 -9.21 12.86 17.30
N SER A 429 -8.15 12.65 18.07
CA SER A 429 -8.21 11.97 19.37
C SER A 429 -9.06 12.70 20.40
N SER A 430 -9.17 14.04 20.28
CA SER A 430 -9.98 14.85 21.21
C SER A 430 -11.46 14.57 21.10
N LYS A 431 -11.91 14.03 19.95
CA LYS A 431 -13.32 13.69 19.69
C LYS A 431 -13.58 12.19 19.59
N ASP A 432 -12.54 11.36 19.74
CA ASP A 432 -12.58 9.92 19.49
C ASP A 432 -13.12 9.58 18.08
N VAL A 433 -12.63 10.30 17.07
CA VAL A 433 -13.05 10.17 15.65
C VAL A 433 -11.82 10.03 14.76
N PHE A 434 -12.02 9.37 13.61
CA PHE A 434 -11.06 9.43 12.52
C PHE A 434 -11.76 9.69 11.19
N TYR A 435 -11.02 10.24 10.24
CA TYR A 435 -11.52 10.65 8.93
C TYR A 435 -10.82 9.83 7.84
N LYS A 436 -11.61 9.08 7.08
CA LYS A 436 -11.12 8.41 5.87
C LYS A 436 -11.19 9.39 4.71
N GLN A 437 -10.03 9.73 4.17
CA GLN A 437 -9.85 10.73 3.13
C GLN A 437 -10.09 10.14 1.72
N PRO A 438 -10.23 10.98 0.66
CA PRO A 438 -10.27 10.49 -0.71
C PRO A 438 -9.13 9.52 -1.05
N MET A 439 -7.91 9.73 -0.55
CA MET A 439 -6.78 8.82 -0.72
C MET A 439 -7.08 7.39 -0.28
N PHE A 440 -7.81 7.20 0.81
CA PHE A 440 -8.21 5.89 1.33
C PHE A 440 -9.06 5.13 0.28
N TYR A 441 -10.03 5.79 -0.31
CA TYR A 441 -10.94 5.17 -1.29
C TYR A 441 -10.25 4.96 -2.63
N HIS A 442 -9.38 5.87 -3.05
CA HIS A 442 -8.54 5.67 -4.23
C HIS A 442 -7.68 4.40 -4.10
N LEU A 443 -7.02 4.21 -2.97
CA LEU A 443 -6.27 2.98 -2.67
C LEU A 443 -7.16 1.74 -2.70
N GLY A 444 -8.37 1.85 -2.15
CA GLY A 444 -9.35 0.76 -2.10
C GLY A 444 -9.76 0.23 -3.48
N HIS A 445 -9.76 1.09 -4.50
CA HIS A 445 -10.04 0.68 -5.89
C HIS A 445 -9.02 -0.33 -6.44
N PHE A 446 -7.83 -0.38 -5.87
CA PHE A 446 -6.79 -1.34 -6.22
C PHE A 446 -6.72 -2.48 -5.21
N SER A 447 -6.53 -2.16 -3.93
CA SER A 447 -6.24 -3.15 -2.89
C SER A 447 -7.34 -4.17 -2.68
N LYS A 448 -8.61 -3.73 -2.73
CA LYS A 448 -9.75 -4.63 -2.51
C LYS A 448 -9.97 -5.60 -3.68
N PHE A 449 -9.72 -5.17 -4.91
CA PHE A 449 -10.14 -5.89 -6.11
C PHE A 449 -9.00 -6.62 -6.82
N ILE A 450 -7.74 -6.27 -6.55
CA ILE A 450 -6.55 -6.86 -7.17
C ILE A 450 -5.76 -7.66 -6.12
N PRO A 451 -6.17 -8.88 -5.78
CA PRO A 451 -5.49 -9.70 -4.79
C PRO A 451 -4.10 -10.13 -5.28
N GLU A 452 -3.25 -10.56 -4.34
CA GLU A 452 -1.93 -11.12 -4.64
C GLU A 452 -2.03 -12.24 -5.67
N GLY A 453 -1.09 -12.26 -6.62
CA GLY A 453 -1.07 -13.22 -7.71
C GLY A 453 -1.90 -12.79 -8.93
N SER A 454 -2.68 -11.73 -8.86
CA SER A 454 -3.31 -11.13 -10.05
C SER A 454 -2.24 -10.74 -11.06
N GLN A 455 -2.52 -10.95 -12.35
CA GLN A 455 -1.57 -10.67 -13.41
C GLN A 455 -2.08 -9.55 -14.32
N ARG A 456 -1.25 -8.51 -14.53
CA ARG A 456 -1.58 -7.47 -15.50
C ARG A 456 -1.66 -8.08 -16.90
N VAL A 457 -2.69 -7.67 -17.66
CA VAL A 457 -2.96 -8.16 -19.00
C VAL A 457 -3.05 -7.01 -20.01
N GLY A 458 -3.02 -7.35 -21.29
CA GLY A 458 -3.08 -6.39 -22.38
C GLY A 458 -4.42 -5.64 -22.39
N LEU A 459 -4.34 -4.35 -22.68
CA LEU A 459 -5.48 -3.45 -22.86
C LEU A 459 -5.14 -2.47 -23.96
N SER A 460 -5.79 -2.59 -25.11
CA SER A 460 -5.57 -1.68 -26.23
C SER A 460 -6.61 -0.57 -26.27
N VAL A 461 -6.20 0.61 -26.72
CA VAL A 461 -7.06 1.78 -26.83
C VAL A 461 -7.31 2.05 -28.32
N SER A 462 -8.59 2.11 -28.73
CA SER A 462 -8.98 2.33 -30.13
C SER A 462 -8.69 3.73 -30.64
N LYS A 463 -8.78 4.73 -29.76
CA LYS A 463 -8.53 6.13 -30.08
C LYS A 463 -7.89 6.83 -28.89
N LYS A 464 -6.82 7.57 -29.13
CA LYS A 464 -6.26 8.43 -28.10
C LYS A 464 -7.15 9.66 -27.94
N CYS A 465 -7.76 9.77 -26.79
CA CYS A 465 -8.49 10.97 -26.45
C CYS A 465 -7.50 12.09 -26.15
N ARG A 466 -7.43 13.10 -27.05
CA ARG A 466 -6.49 14.23 -26.94
C ARG A 466 -6.79 15.15 -25.75
N TRP A 467 -8.02 15.14 -25.27
CA TRP A 467 -8.53 16.09 -24.27
C TRP A 467 -9.04 15.43 -23.00
N CYS A 468 -9.08 14.09 -22.92
CA CYS A 468 -9.46 13.38 -21.73
C CYS A 468 -8.25 12.76 -21.02
N ASN A 469 -8.20 12.92 -19.72
CA ASN A 469 -7.16 12.37 -18.86
C ASN A 469 -7.64 11.04 -18.28
N LEU A 470 -7.98 10.07 -19.18
CA LEU A 470 -8.47 8.74 -18.79
C LEU A 470 -7.29 7.75 -18.72
N GLU A 471 -7.02 7.28 -17.52
CA GLU A 471 -5.96 6.31 -17.24
C GLU A 471 -6.58 4.96 -16.87
N HIS A 472 -5.92 3.86 -17.17
CA HIS A 472 -6.50 2.53 -17.00
C HIS A 472 -5.44 1.44 -16.86
N SER A 473 -5.85 0.31 -16.25
CA SER A 473 -5.09 -0.92 -16.23
C SER A 473 -6.02 -2.12 -16.00
N ALA A 474 -5.68 -3.27 -16.57
CA ALA A 474 -6.48 -4.50 -16.48
C ALA A 474 -5.66 -5.66 -15.91
N PHE A 475 -6.35 -6.51 -15.15
CA PHE A 475 -5.73 -7.63 -14.43
C PHE A 475 -6.61 -8.88 -14.54
N LEU A 476 -5.97 -10.02 -14.64
CA LEU A 476 -6.60 -11.32 -14.45
C LEU A 476 -6.30 -11.81 -13.04
N ARG A 477 -7.35 -12.03 -12.26
CA ARG A 477 -7.24 -12.49 -10.88
C ARG A 477 -6.94 -13.99 -10.80
N PRO A 478 -6.43 -14.51 -9.66
CA PRO A 478 -6.22 -15.95 -9.46
C PRO A 478 -7.50 -16.78 -9.56
N ASP A 479 -8.67 -16.20 -9.27
CA ASP A 479 -9.99 -16.84 -9.40
C ASP A 479 -10.56 -16.78 -10.82
N GLY A 480 -9.81 -16.28 -11.79
CA GLY A 480 -10.21 -16.18 -13.19
C GLY A 480 -11.04 -14.96 -13.56
N ALA A 481 -11.40 -14.12 -12.60
CA ALA A 481 -12.10 -12.87 -12.87
C ALA A 481 -11.18 -11.80 -13.44
N VAL A 482 -11.75 -10.89 -14.23
CA VAL A 482 -11.06 -9.70 -14.76
C VAL A 482 -11.40 -8.50 -13.90
N VAL A 483 -10.37 -7.70 -13.60
CA VAL A 483 -10.50 -6.38 -12.98
C VAL A 483 -9.97 -5.33 -13.94
N LEU A 484 -10.75 -4.29 -14.16
CA LEU A 484 -10.36 -3.11 -14.92
C LEU A 484 -10.55 -1.87 -14.05
N VAL A 485 -9.49 -1.11 -13.85
CA VAL A 485 -9.53 0.19 -13.15
C VAL A 485 -9.43 1.30 -14.18
N VAL A 486 -10.31 2.29 -14.06
CA VAL A 486 -10.37 3.48 -14.95
C VAL A 486 -10.39 4.73 -14.07
N LEU A 487 -9.45 5.63 -14.30
CA LEU A 487 -9.31 6.91 -13.60
C LEU A 487 -9.57 8.06 -14.58
N ASN A 488 -10.56 8.90 -14.28
CA ASN A 488 -10.82 10.15 -14.98
C ASN A 488 -10.34 11.34 -14.13
N ARG A 489 -9.27 11.96 -14.57
CA ARG A 489 -8.70 13.17 -13.95
C ARG A 489 -9.13 14.48 -14.65
N SER A 490 -10.06 14.37 -15.60
CA SER A 490 -10.57 15.52 -16.31
C SER A 490 -11.75 16.15 -15.56
N PRO A 491 -11.98 17.47 -15.73
CA PRO A 491 -13.16 18.14 -15.15
C PRO A 491 -14.45 17.85 -15.92
N ALA A 492 -14.43 16.95 -16.89
CA ALA A 492 -15.58 16.58 -17.72
C ALA A 492 -15.83 15.09 -17.65
N ASP A 493 -17.10 14.70 -17.85
CA ASP A 493 -17.48 13.31 -18.00
C ASP A 493 -16.89 12.74 -19.30
N VAL A 494 -16.45 11.50 -19.26
CA VAL A 494 -15.89 10.78 -20.43
C VAL A 494 -16.68 9.51 -20.67
N SER A 495 -17.35 9.46 -21.82
CA SER A 495 -18.01 8.22 -22.30
C SER A 495 -16.96 7.32 -22.93
N PHE A 496 -17.00 6.03 -22.60
CA PHE A 496 -16.06 5.03 -23.11
C PHE A 496 -16.72 3.64 -23.19
N GLY A 497 -16.10 2.79 -24.00
CA GLY A 497 -16.50 1.39 -24.13
C GLY A 497 -15.44 0.46 -23.57
N ILE A 498 -15.89 -0.70 -23.09
CA ILE A 498 -15.03 -1.83 -22.71
C ILE A 498 -15.43 -3.01 -23.58
N SER A 499 -14.48 -3.59 -24.29
CA SER A 499 -14.66 -4.79 -25.09
C SER A 499 -13.86 -5.95 -24.49
N ASP A 500 -14.56 -7.00 -24.08
CA ASP A 500 -13.97 -8.30 -23.81
C ASP A 500 -14.38 -9.25 -24.94
N PRO A 501 -13.44 -9.67 -25.82
CA PRO A 501 -13.76 -10.56 -26.95
C PRO A 501 -14.41 -11.89 -26.57
N ARG A 502 -14.29 -12.31 -25.31
CA ARG A 502 -14.88 -13.56 -24.79
C ARG A 502 -16.29 -13.36 -24.18
N VAL A 503 -16.68 -12.11 -23.86
CA VAL A 503 -17.91 -11.82 -23.11
C VAL A 503 -18.84 -10.87 -23.86
N GLY A 504 -18.32 -9.76 -24.42
CA GLY A 504 -19.11 -8.72 -25.09
C GLY A 504 -18.66 -7.30 -24.78
N PHE A 505 -19.60 -6.36 -24.78
CA PHE A 505 -19.35 -4.93 -24.64
C PHE A 505 -20.02 -4.33 -23.42
N ILE A 506 -19.35 -3.37 -22.81
CA ILE A 506 -19.90 -2.44 -21.82
C ILE A 506 -19.77 -1.03 -22.39
N GLU A 507 -20.85 -0.26 -22.33
CA GLU A 507 -20.83 1.20 -22.48
C GLU A 507 -20.88 1.83 -21.10
N ALA A 508 -19.97 2.75 -20.82
CA ALA A 508 -19.85 3.39 -19.51
C ALA A 508 -19.50 4.87 -19.65
N THR A 509 -19.80 5.61 -18.61
CA THR A 509 -19.35 6.99 -18.44
C THR A 509 -18.50 7.08 -17.17
N ALA A 510 -17.30 7.61 -17.29
CA ALA A 510 -16.48 8.02 -16.17
C ALA A 510 -16.83 9.48 -15.84
N PRO A 511 -17.49 9.76 -14.72
CA PRO A 511 -17.77 11.12 -14.30
C PRO A 511 -16.48 11.95 -14.18
N SER A 512 -16.60 13.26 -14.25
CA SER A 512 -15.48 14.15 -13.95
C SER A 512 -14.88 13.82 -12.60
N ASP A 513 -13.56 13.86 -12.48
CA ASP A 513 -12.86 13.60 -11.23
C ASP A 513 -13.37 12.33 -10.52
N SER A 514 -13.24 11.19 -11.17
CA SER A 514 -13.73 9.89 -10.66
C SER A 514 -12.75 8.75 -10.92
N ILE A 515 -12.93 7.68 -10.15
CA ILE A 515 -12.27 6.40 -10.36
C ILE A 515 -13.30 5.29 -10.31
N GLN A 516 -13.19 4.34 -11.24
CA GLN A 516 -14.08 3.20 -11.37
C GLN A 516 -13.28 1.90 -11.42
N THR A 517 -13.78 0.86 -10.74
CA THR A 517 -13.26 -0.50 -10.83
C THR A 517 -14.37 -1.42 -11.31
N PHE A 518 -14.14 -2.08 -12.42
CA PHE A 518 -15.06 -3.07 -13.03
C PHE A 518 -14.53 -4.47 -12.72
N LEU A 519 -15.46 -5.39 -12.44
CA LEU A 519 -15.16 -6.79 -12.15
C LEU A 519 -16.16 -7.69 -12.86
N TRP A 520 -15.67 -8.72 -13.58
CA TRP A 520 -16.51 -9.72 -14.26
C TRP A 520 -15.80 -11.05 -14.40
N GLN A 521 -16.58 -12.09 -14.73
CA GLN A 521 -16.05 -13.41 -15.03
C GLN A 521 -15.89 -13.59 -16.55
N GLN A 522 -14.79 -14.20 -16.97
CA GLN A 522 -14.68 -14.73 -18.32
C GLN A 522 -15.23 -16.17 -18.37
N PRO A 523 -15.81 -16.61 -19.49
CA PRO A 523 -16.14 -18.02 -19.69
C PRO A 523 -14.90 -18.91 -19.53
N ALA A 524 -15.10 -20.12 -18.98
CA ALA A 524 -14.04 -21.12 -18.79
C ALA A 524 -13.37 -21.54 -20.12
#